data_5a89956c384a148b70d8b465216b566a
#
_entry.id   5a89956c384a148b70d8b465216b566a
#
_cell.length_a   1.000
_cell.length_b   1.000
_cell.length_c   1.000
_cell.angle_alpha   90.00
_cell.angle_beta   90.00
_cell.angle_gamma   90.00
#
_symmetry.space_group_name_H-M   'P 1'
#
loop_
_entity.id
_entity.type
_entity.pdbx_description
1 polymer ?
#
loop_
_entity_poly.entity_id
_entity_poly.type
_entity_poly.pdbx_seq_one_letter_code
_entity_poly.pdbx_strand_id
1 'polypeptide(L)'
;MGKELTERKKRILHALVDLYISTGQPVSSSDIQSKYLPEVSSATVRAELSALEALGYIEQPHTSAGRVPLKDAYKFYVESISSFEGNMLTDQETALIRDKFMNKLGKIQDMSIEAAKIISDVTNYTSFIVEKNAQDIVIEEIKLVPLKNGKAVVLIVTDSGMIADKAIDVPSNVRAEYIDTATKVLNKVFQGRNIKDMDKFDLSEIDVELKGFEDILDDVLGILRIYLSEHSDRNVFVEGALKMLDYPEYNNVEDAKNFLSVISDKENIGELLSSEDGSIEFSVRIGKEERGVDKCAIITASYKVGDEVVGEAGVIGPERMDYKKVIGVLDCMKKTIASVVKDTKNDED
;
A
#
# COMPACT_ATOMS: atom_id res chain seq x y z
N MET A 1 -14.43 21.95 -14.22
CA MET A 1 -15.49 22.65 -13.48
C MET A 1 -16.53 21.61 -13.09
N GLY A 2 -16.50 21.05 -11.88
CA GLY A 2 -17.45 20.07 -11.39
C GLY A 2 -18.85 20.68 -11.33
N LYS A 3 -19.82 20.05 -11.98
CA LYS A 3 -21.22 20.47 -11.90
C LYS A 3 -21.71 20.20 -10.47
N GLU A 4 -21.96 21.24 -9.74
CA GLU A 4 -22.41 21.17 -8.34
C GLU A 4 -23.76 20.45 -8.25
N LEU A 5 -23.76 19.29 -7.56
CA LEU A 5 -24.99 18.52 -7.33
C LEU A 5 -25.80 19.16 -6.21
N THR A 6 -27.13 19.30 -6.40
CA THR A 6 -28.03 19.70 -5.31
C THR A 6 -28.05 18.64 -4.22
N GLU A 7 -28.34 19.03 -2.97
CA GLU A 7 -28.40 18.11 -1.83
C GLU A 7 -29.35 16.92 -2.07
N ARG A 8 -30.44 17.13 -2.79
CA ARG A 8 -31.34 16.04 -3.18
C ARG A 8 -30.67 15.04 -4.13
N LYS A 9 -29.95 15.55 -5.17
CA LYS A 9 -29.20 14.69 -6.08
C LYS A 9 -28.13 13.90 -5.37
N LYS A 10 -27.40 14.53 -4.43
CA LYS A 10 -26.38 13.86 -3.61
C LYS A 10 -26.99 12.73 -2.80
N ARG A 11 -28.13 12.96 -2.11
CA ARG A 11 -28.84 11.93 -1.34
C ARG A 11 -29.33 10.77 -2.21
N ILE A 12 -29.89 11.07 -3.39
CA ILE A 12 -30.35 10.03 -4.35
C ILE A 12 -29.16 9.23 -4.90
N LEU A 13 -28.07 9.89 -5.27
CA LEU A 13 -26.88 9.23 -5.77
C LEU A 13 -26.25 8.31 -4.72
N HIS A 14 -26.14 8.81 -3.48
CA HIS A 14 -25.67 8.01 -2.35
C HIS A 14 -26.56 6.77 -2.12
N ALA A 15 -27.87 6.94 -2.08
CA ALA A 15 -28.82 5.85 -1.90
C ALA A 15 -28.74 4.81 -3.04
N LEU A 16 -28.56 5.27 -4.28
CA LEU A 16 -28.42 4.39 -5.44
C LEU A 16 -27.17 3.54 -5.33
N VAL A 17 -26.02 4.14 -5.01
CA VAL A 17 -24.75 3.41 -4.87
C VAL A 17 -24.84 2.39 -3.72
N ASP A 18 -25.36 2.80 -2.57
CA ASP A 18 -25.51 1.94 -1.39
C ASP A 18 -26.41 0.72 -1.67
N LEU A 19 -27.54 0.92 -2.36
CA LEU A 19 -28.43 -0.16 -2.79
C LEU A 19 -27.77 -1.08 -3.82
N TYR A 20 -27.03 -0.51 -4.76
CA TYR A 20 -26.35 -1.30 -5.79
C TYR A 20 -25.22 -2.14 -5.21
N ILE A 21 -24.43 -1.60 -4.29
CA ILE A 21 -23.38 -2.35 -3.56
C ILE A 21 -24.01 -3.56 -2.84
N SER A 22 -25.14 -3.34 -2.14
CA SER A 22 -25.77 -4.39 -1.34
C SER A 22 -26.48 -5.47 -2.15
N THR A 23 -26.99 -5.14 -3.35
CA THR A 23 -27.83 -6.06 -4.14
C THR A 23 -27.18 -6.58 -5.41
N GLY A 24 -26.24 -5.83 -5.99
CA GLY A 24 -25.66 -6.09 -7.31
C GLY A 24 -26.68 -5.97 -8.45
N GLN A 25 -27.87 -5.39 -8.20
CA GLN A 25 -28.95 -5.29 -9.16
C GLN A 25 -29.27 -3.83 -9.52
N PRO A 26 -29.69 -3.54 -10.76
CA PRO A 26 -30.10 -2.21 -11.15
C PRO A 26 -31.18 -1.64 -10.22
N VAL A 27 -30.98 -0.43 -9.71
CA VAL A 27 -31.79 0.20 -8.67
C VAL A 27 -32.95 0.99 -9.27
N SER A 28 -34.16 0.74 -8.79
CA SER A 28 -35.36 1.45 -9.23
C SER A 28 -35.62 2.73 -8.43
N SER A 29 -36.38 3.68 -9.01
CA SER A 29 -36.81 4.89 -8.29
C SER A 29 -37.72 4.57 -7.08
N SER A 30 -38.45 3.45 -7.14
CA SER A 30 -39.30 3.00 -6.03
C SER A 30 -38.46 2.45 -4.86
N ASP A 31 -37.38 1.77 -5.12
CA ASP A 31 -36.48 1.25 -4.06
C ASP A 31 -35.80 2.39 -3.32
N ILE A 32 -35.30 3.39 -4.06
CA ILE A 32 -34.70 4.59 -3.46
C ILE A 32 -35.74 5.34 -2.61
N GLN A 33 -36.95 5.56 -3.16
CA GLN A 33 -38.02 6.25 -2.48
C GLN A 33 -38.41 5.55 -1.18
N SER A 34 -38.68 4.24 -1.25
CA SER A 34 -39.20 3.50 -0.09
C SER A 34 -38.19 3.35 1.04
N LYS A 35 -36.87 3.18 0.71
CA LYS A 35 -35.86 2.87 1.71
C LYS A 35 -35.10 4.11 2.23
N TYR A 36 -34.91 5.14 1.40
CA TYR A 36 -34.04 6.28 1.73
C TYR A 36 -34.70 7.64 1.71
N LEU A 37 -35.77 7.81 0.93
CA LEU A 37 -36.42 9.13 0.69
C LEU A 37 -37.93 9.01 0.69
N PRO A 38 -38.55 8.50 1.80
CA PRO A 38 -40.00 8.30 1.86
C PRO A 38 -40.79 9.60 1.73
N GLU A 39 -40.16 10.74 2.01
CA GLU A 39 -40.76 12.09 1.89
C GLU A 39 -40.82 12.61 0.45
N VAL A 40 -40.17 11.93 -0.52
CA VAL A 40 -40.08 12.34 -1.94
C VAL A 40 -40.89 11.39 -2.80
N SER A 41 -41.64 11.89 -3.78
CA SER A 41 -42.39 11.01 -4.70
C SER A 41 -41.45 10.21 -5.62
N SER A 42 -41.84 8.97 -5.96
CA SER A 42 -41.09 8.14 -6.93
C SER A 42 -40.95 8.83 -8.30
N ALA A 43 -41.90 9.65 -8.71
CA ALA A 43 -41.81 10.44 -9.94
C ALA A 43 -40.71 11.50 -9.87
N THR A 44 -40.56 12.16 -8.70
CA THR A 44 -39.47 13.12 -8.44
C THR A 44 -38.12 12.41 -8.44
N VAL A 45 -38.02 11.26 -7.75
CA VAL A 45 -36.77 10.45 -7.77
C VAL A 45 -36.40 10.06 -9.20
N ARG A 46 -37.37 9.64 -10.04
CA ARG A 46 -37.12 9.29 -11.44
C ARG A 46 -36.62 10.48 -12.26
N ALA A 47 -37.15 11.69 -12.04
CA ALA A 47 -36.66 12.89 -12.73
C ALA A 47 -35.21 13.22 -12.33
N GLU A 48 -34.90 13.11 -11.02
CA GLU A 48 -33.51 13.34 -10.55
C GLU A 48 -32.54 12.27 -11.07
N LEU A 49 -32.97 11.00 -11.16
CA LEU A 49 -32.17 9.93 -11.77
C LEU A 49 -31.88 10.22 -13.24
N SER A 50 -32.86 10.70 -14.01
CA SER A 50 -32.63 11.11 -15.42
C SER A 50 -31.64 12.28 -15.51
N ALA A 51 -31.67 13.20 -14.58
CA ALA A 51 -30.69 14.29 -14.51
C ALA A 51 -29.28 13.81 -14.15
N LEU A 52 -29.16 12.85 -13.20
CA LEU A 52 -27.87 12.23 -12.84
C LEU A 52 -27.29 11.40 -14.00
N GLU A 53 -28.13 10.73 -14.78
CA GLU A 53 -27.75 10.01 -15.99
C GLU A 53 -27.21 10.98 -17.06
N ALA A 54 -27.90 12.09 -17.29
CA ALA A 54 -27.40 13.14 -18.20
C ALA A 54 -26.09 13.79 -17.75
N LEU A 55 -25.77 13.72 -16.45
CA LEU A 55 -24.52 14.18 -15.88
C LEU A 55 -23.37 13.12 -15.94
N GLY A 56 -23.70 11.86 -16.31
CA GLY A 56 -22.73 10.79 -16.44
C GLY A 56 -22.37 10.07 -15.12
N TYR A 57 -23.19 10.24 -14.06
CA TYR A 57 -22.96 9.50 -12.81
C TYR A 57 -23.54 8.08 -12.82
N ILE A 58 -24.62 7.87 -13.56
CA ILE A 58 -25.34 6.60 -13.60
C ILE A 58 -25.77 6.31 -15.05
N GLU A 59 -26.11 5.06 -15.31
CA GLU A 59 -26.67 4.65 -16.60
C GLU A 59 -27.85 3.70 -16.45
N GLN A 60 -28.63 3.56 -17.51
CA GLN A 60 -29.69 2.57 -17.63
C GLN A 60 -29.24 1.44 -18.55
N PRO A 61 -28.91 0.23 -18.02
CA PRO A 61 -28.38 -0.86 -18.85
C PRO A 61 -29.38 -1.34 -19.92
N HIS A 62 -30.70 -1.29 -19.63
CA HIS A 62 -31.77 -1.66 -20.57
C HIS A 62 -33.02 -0.79 -20.30
N THR A 63 -33.85 -0.60 -21.32
CA THR A 63 -35.02 0.30 -21.31
C THR A 63 -36.02 0.08 -20.15
N SER A 64 -36.11 -1.14 -19.63
CA SER A 64 -36.97 -1.50 -18.48
C SER A 64 -36.21 -1.68 -17.18
N ALA A 65 -34.89 -1.55 -17.19
CA ALA A 65 -34.07 -1.72 -16.01
C ALA A 65 -34.06 -0.47 -15.12
N GLY A 66 -33.67 -0.64 -13.84
CA GLY A 66 -33.30 0.44 -12.96
C GLY A 66 -32.04 1.19 -13.47
N ARG A 67 -31.36 1.85 -12.55
CA ARG A 67 -30.10 2.53 -12.84
C ARG A 67 -28.93 1.82 -12.15
N VAL A 68 -27.77 1.84 -12.81
CA VAL A 68 -26.50 1.36 -12.24
C VAL A 68 -25.53 2.52 -12.10
N PRO A 69 -24.70 2.55 -11.06
CA PRO A 69 -23.71 3.59 -10.88
C PRO A 69 -22.56 3.42 -11.87
N LEU A 70 -22.04 4.54 -12.35
CA LEU A 70 -20.79 4.64 -13.08
C LEU A 70 -19.65 5.06 -12.17
N LYS A 71 -18.42 5.04 -12.65
CA LYS A 71 -17.20 5.35 -11.91
C LYS A 71 -17.27 6.63 -11.07
N ASP A 72 -17.82 7.71 -11.62
CA ASP A 72 -17.93 8.98 -10.89
C ASP A 72 -18.97 8.96 -9.76
N ALA A 73 -19.96 8.07 -9.81
CA ALA A 73 -20.87 7.82 -8.71
C ALA A 73 -20.16 7.17 -7.52
N TYR A 74 -19.31 6.18 -7.76
CA TYR A 74 -18.51 5.54 -6.70
C TYR A 74 -17.51 6.51 -6.08
N LYS A 75 -16.83 7.34 -6.90
CA LYS A 75 -15.94 8.38 -6.37
C LYS A 75 -16.68 9.32 -5.43
N PHE A 76 -17.82 9.86 -5.89
CA PHE A 76 -18.66 10.71 -5.05
C PHE A 76 -19.10 10.02 -3.74
N TYR A 77 -19.49 8.75 -3.83
CA TYR A 77 -19.89 7.96 -2.66
C TYR A 77 -18.73 7.82 -1.66
N VAL A 78 -17.53 7.48 -2.12
CA VAL A 78 -16.35 7.35 -1.27
C VAL A 78 -15.97 8.68 -0.62
N GLU A 79 -15.97 9.80 -1.37
CA GLU A 79 -15.73 11.12 -0.81
C GLU A 79 -16.72 11.46 0.29
N SER A 80 -18.01 11.09 0.10
CA SER A 80 -19.07 11.34 1.09
C SER A 80 -18.90 10.53 2.38
N ILE A 81 -18.40 9.29 2.30
CA ILE A 81 -18.17 8.45 3.49
C ILE A 81 -16.82 8.74 4.14
N SER A 82 -15.80 9.15 3.41
CA SER A 82 -14.47 9.52 3.95
C SER A 82 -14.55 10.78 4.82
N SER A 83 -15.51 11.66 4.57
CA SER A 83 -15.80 12.85 5.40
C SER A 83 -16.66 12.53 6.63
N PHE A 84 -17.07 11.29 6.82
CA PHE A 84 -17.94 10.87 7.92
C PHE A 84 -17.09 10.48 9.14
N GLU A 85 -17.13 11.26 10.21
CA GLU A 85 -16.42 11.01 11.48
C GLU A 85 -17.03 9.89 12.34
N GLY A 86 -17.81 8.97 11.76
CA GLY A 86 -18.49 7.88 12.49
C GLY A 86 -17.78 6.53 12.37
N ASN A 87 -18.04 5.62 13.31
CA ASN A 87 -17.58 4.24 13.23
C ASN A 87 -18.19 3.53 12.01
N MET A 88 -17.36 3.11 11.07
CA MET A 88 -17.78 2.37 9.86
C MET A 88 -18.01 0.88 10.14
N LEU A 89 -17.47 0.38 11.25
CA LEU A 89 -17.67 -0.97 11.76
C LEU A 89 -18.48 -0.96 13.04
N THR A 90 -19.19 -2.05 13.27
CA THR A 90 -19.83 -2.31 14.56
C THR A 90 -18.79 -2.59 15.65
N ASP A 91 -19.15 -2.40 16.91
CA ASP A 91 -18.27 -2.72 18.04
C ASP A 91 -17.86 -4.21 18.04
N GLN A 92 -18.76 -5.10 17.59
CA GLN A 92 -18.47 -6.53 17.47
C GLN A 92 -17.44 -6.83 16.38
N GLU A 93 -17.55 -6.19 15.20
CA GLU A 93 -16.56 -6.34 14.12
C GLU A 93 -15.21 -5.78 14.54
N THR A 94 -15.18 -4.63 15.18
CA THR A 94 -13.96 -4.02 15.70
C THR A 94 -13.28 -4.92 16.73
N ALA A 95 -14.05 -5.48 17.67
CA ALA A 95 -13.53 -6.40 18.68
C ALA A 95 -12.97 -7.69 18.04
N LEU A 96 -13.66 -8.25 17.04
CA LEU A 96 -13.22 -9.47 16.34
C LEU A 96 -11.91 -9.25 15.58
N ILE A 97 -11.77 -8.12 14.90
CA ILE A 97 -10.56 -7.75 14.16
C ILE A 97 -9.40 -7.61 15.15
N ARG A 98 -9.62 -6.83 16.21
CA ARG A 98 -8.61 -6.62 17.26
C ARG A 98 -8.16 -7.92 17.91
N ASP A 99 -9.08 -8.81 18.28
CA ASP A 99 -8.78 -10.12 18.88
C ASP A 99 -7.95 -10.99 17.91
N LYS A 100 -8.31 -11.05 16.64
CA LYS A 100 -7.53 -11.77 15.62
C LYS A 100 -6.11 -11.25 15.49
N PHE A 101 -5.92 -9.92 15.51
CA PHE A 101 -4.59 -9.32 15.47
C PHE A 101 -3.79 -9.62 16.74
N MET A 102 -4.37 -9.41 17.93
CA MET A 102 -3.68 -9.59 19.20
C MET A 102 -3.27 -11.05 19.47
N ASN A 103 -4.12 -12.02 19.09
CA ASN A 103 -3.84 -13.44 19.30
C ASN A 103 -2.74 -14.01 18.38
N LYS A 104 -2.39 -13.33 17.29
CA LYS A 104 -1.44 -13.81 16.27
C LYS A 104 -0.09 -13.11 16.27
N LEU A 105 0.07 -12.05 17.05
CA LEU A 105 1.26 -11.20 17.09
C LEU A 105 2.51 -11.82 17.77
N GLY A 106 2.62 -13.14 17.83
CA GLY A 106 3.76 -13.81 18.48
C GLY A 106 5.12 -13.70 17.78
N LYS A 107 5.19 -13.21 16.50
CA LYS A 107 6.44 -13.03 15.75
C LYS A 107 6.30 -11.88 14.77
N ILE A 108 7.20 -10.89 14.88
CA ILE A 108 7.20 -9.67 14.04
C ILE A 108 7.33 -9.99 12.54
N GLN A 109 8.05 -11.03 12.15
CA GLN A 109 8.23 -11.41 10.74
C GLN A 109 6.96 -11.89 10.03
N ASP A 110 5.96 -12.40 10.77
CA ASP A 110 4.72 -12.92 10.19
C ASP A 110 3.56 -11.91 10.27
N MET A 111 3.78 -10.70 10.84
CA MET A 111 2.73 -9.74 11.14
C MET A 111 2.04 -9.22 9.88
N SER A 112 2.78 -8.93 8.84
CA SER A 112 2.25 -8.42 7.57
C SER A 112 1.42 -9.47 6.83
N ILE A 113 1.85 -10.73 6.82
CA ILE A 113 1.10 -11.85 6.22
C ILE A 113 -0.23 -12.05 6.96
N GLU A 114 -0.18 -12.10 8.30
CA GLU A 114 -1.39 -12.29 9.10
C GLU A 114 -2.33 -11.09 9.02
N ALA A 115 -1.79 -9.87 8.94
CA ALA A 115 -2.60 -8.68 8.70
C ALA A 115 -3.31 -8.73 7.35
N ALA A 116 -2.61 -9.06 6.26
CA ALA A 116 -3.21 -9.24 4.95
C ALA A 116 -4.32 -10.29 5.01
N LYS A 117 -4.07 -11.45 5.63
CA LYS A 117 -5.05 -12.52 5.77
C LYS A 117 -6.30 -12.09 6.55
N ILE A 118 -6.14 -11.39 7.68
CA ILE A 118 -7.27 -10.90 8.47
C ILE A 118 -8.11 -9.91 7.65
N ILE A 119 -7.47 -8.96 6.95
CA ILE A 119 -8.16 -8.00 6.10
C ILE A 119 -8.96 -8.74 5.03
N SER A 120 -8.34 -9.68 4.32
CA SER A 120 -9.00 -10.48 3.31
C SER A 120 -10.18 -11.29 3.87
N ASP A 121 -10.03 -11.93 5.02
CA ASP A 121 -11.07 -12.76 5.63
C ASP A 121 -12.28 -11.94 6.10
N VAL A 122 -12.03 -10.73 6.59
CA VAL A 122 -13.11 -9.85 7.06
C VAL A 122 -13.83 -9.16 5.90
N THR A 123 -13.07 -8.69 4.91
CA THR A 123 -13.64 -7.96 3.76
C THR A 123 -14.21 -8.88 2.69
N ASN A 124 -13.72 -10.10 2.61
CA ASN A 124 -13.96 -11.08 1.54
C ASN A 124 -13.45 -10.62 0.16
N TYR A 125 -12.39 -9.79 0.14
CA TYR A 125 -11.70 -9.33 -1.07
C TYR A 125 -10.23 -9.74 -1.03
N THR A 126 -9.52 -9.51 -2.14
CA THR A 126 -8.06 -9.61 -2.17
C THR A 126 -7.48 -8.47 -1.36
N SER A 127 -6.61 -8.79 -0.42
CA SER A 127 -5.89 -7.82 0.39
C SER A 127 -4.40 -7.88 0.10
N PHE A 128 -3.72 -6.79 0.41
CA PHE A 128 -2.28 -6.72 0.34
C PHE A 128 -1.72 -5.86 1.46
N ILE A 129 -0.49 -6.16 1.83
CA ILE A 129 0.37 -5.31 2.65
C ILE A 129 1.64 -5.06 1.85
N VAL A 130 2.01 -3.80 1.73
CA VAL A 130 3.29 -3.37 1.18
C VAL A 130 4.07 -2.79 2.33
N GLU A 131 5.16 -3.42 2.70
CA GLU A 131 6.08 -2.83 3.65
C GLU A 131 6.86 -1.72 2.94
N LYS A 132 7.05 -0.59 3.63
CA LYS A 132 7.92 0.46 3.12
C LYS A 132 9.32 -0.12 3.09
N ASN A 133 9.93 -0.09 1.94
CA ASN A 133 11.26 -0.64 1.80
C ASN A 133 12.24 0.10 2.71
N ALA A 134 13.27 -0.63 3.07
CA ALA A 134 14.56 -0.17 3.55
C ALA A 134 15.23 0.96 2.68
N GLN A 135 14.48 1.61 1.81
CA GLN A 135 14.99 2.65 0.90
C GLN A 135 15.41 3.94 1.61
N ASP A 136 15.02 4.12 2.87
CA ASP A 136 15.44 5.26 3.67
C ASP A 136 16.50 4.87 4.72
N ILE A 137 17.25 3.79 4.46
CA ILE A 137 18.37 3.38 5.29
C ILE A 137 19.52 4.35 5.12
N VAL A 138 19.93 4.95 6.23
CA VAL A 138 21.07 5.86 6.29
C VAL A 138 22.30 5.11 6.80
N ILE A 139 23.40 5.22 6.07
CA ILE A 139 24.68 4.62 6.49
C ILE A 139 25.23 5.43 7.67
N GLU A 140 25.36 4.80 8.83
CA GLU A 140 25.96 5.41 10.01
C GLU A 140 27.47 5.24 10.05
N GLU A 141 27.97 4.03 9.73
CA GLU A 141 29.40 3.73 9.75
C GLU A 141 29.72 2.61 8.76
N ILE A 142 30.84 2.74 8.04
CA ILE A 142 31.51 1.64 7.35
C ILE A 142 32.82 1.35 8.05
N LYS A 143 33.08 0.09 8.37
CA LYS A 143 34.30 -0.33 9.04
C LYS A 143 34.96 -1.48 8.31
N LEU A 144 36.25 -1.36 8.06
CA LEU A 144 37.09 -2.43 7.50
C LEU A 144 37.86 -3.10 8.65
N VAL A 145 37.70 -4.40 8.79
CA VAL A 145 38.42 -5.22 9.79
C VAL A 145 39.40 -6.11 9.07
N PRO A 146 40.73 -5.88 9.23
CA PRO A 146 41.72 -6.67 8.54
C PRO A 146 41.69 -8.13 9.01
N LEU A 147 41.75 -9.05 8.05
CA LEU A 147 41.92 -10.48 8.26
C LEU A 147 43.33 -10.91 7.82
N LYS A 148 43.64 -12.17 8.15
CA LYS A 148 44.89 -12.80 7.60
C LYS A 148 44.74 -13.08 6.09
N ASN A 149 45.86 -13.20 5.38
CA ASN A 149 45.94 -13.62 3.98
C ASN A 149 45.38 -12.61 2.96
N GLY A 150 45.55 -11.30 3.17
CA GLY A 150 45.18 -10.30 2.18
C GLY A 150 43.64 -10.13 2.06
N LYS A 151 42.94 -10.26 3.16
CA LYS A 151 41.49 -10.05 3.23
C LYS A 151 41.11 -9.07 4.32
N ALA A 152 40.01 -8.39 4.15
CA ALA A 152 39.32 -7.58 5.18
C ALA A 152 37.84 -7.90 5.18
N VAL A 153 37.21 -7.78 6.34
CA VAL A 153 35.72 -7.79 6.43
C VAL A 153 35.22 -6.36 6.34
N VAL A 154 34.29 -6.11 5.45
CA VAL A 154 33.51 -4.87 5.40
C VAL A 154 32.32 -5.04 6.31
N LEU A 155 32.19 -4.14 7.31
CA LEU A 155 31.01 -4.01 8.13
C LEU A 155 30.32 -2.71 7.74
N ILE A 156 29.03 -2.79 7.38
CA ILE A 156 28.19 -1.62 7.07
C ILE A 156 27.11 -1.54 8.13
N VAL A 157 27.17 -0.48 8.92
CA VAL A 157 26.19 -0.18 9.99
C VAL A 157 25.28 0.96 9.51
N THR A 158 24.01 0.81 9.75
CA THR A 158 22.97 1.77 9.37
C THR A 158 22.11 2.10 10.59
N ASP A 159 21.26 3.11 10.46
CA ASP A 159 20.23 3.47 11.43
C ASP A 159 19.24 2.33 11.75
N SER A 160 19.12 1.36 10.86
CA SER A 160 18.30 0.13 11.05
C SER A 160 19.11 -1.09 11.50
N GLY A 161 20.41 -0.95 11.73
CA GLY A 161 21.31 -2.01 12.19
C GLY A 161 22.41 -2.37 11.17
N MET A 162 23.07 -3.51 11.38
CA MET A 162 24.13 -3.98 10.49
C MET A 162 23.54 -4.68 9.28
N ILE A 163 23.88 -4.19 8.07
CA ILE A 163 23.34 -4.70 6.80
C ILE A 163 24.31 -5.58 6.01
N ALA A 164 25.61 -5.54 6.31
CA ALA A 164 26.60 -6.35 5.61
C ALA A 164 27.80 -6.69 6.49
N ASP A 165 28.33 -7.91 6.29
CA ASP A 165 29.52 -8.47 6.92
C ASP A 165 30.29 -9.33 5.90
N LYS A 166 30.73 -8.74 4.78
CA LYS A 166 31.36 -9.48 3.68
C LYS A 166 32.88 -9.32 3.68
N ALA A 167 33.58 -10.44 3.38
CA ALA A 167 35.03 -10.43 3.19
C ALA A 167 35.38 -9.97 1.76
N ILE A 168 36.28 -9.00 1.68
CA ILE A 168 36.86 -8.48 0.44
C ILE A 168 38.35 -8.79 0.36
N ASP A 169 38.91 -8.78 -0.83
CA ASP A 169 40.35 -8.93 -1.04
C ASP A 169 41.03 -7.55 -0.87
N VAL A 170 42.14 -7.54 -0.16
CA VAL A 170 43.00 -6.37 0.00
C VAL A 170 44.43 -6.76 -0.32
N PRO A 171 45.32 -5.83 -0.78
CA PRO A 171 46.68 -6.15 -1.09
C PRO A 171 47.39 -6.89 0.05
N SER A 172 48.12 -7.99 -0.26
CA SER A 172 48.65 -8.94 0.72
C SER A 172 49.67 -8.36 1.72
N ASN A 173 50.22 -7.18 1.43
CA ASN A 173 51.26 -6.50 2.24
C ASN A 173 50.75 -5.20 2.84
N VAL A 174 49.45 -5.10 3.05
CA VAL A 174 48.82 -3.87 3.55
C VAL A 174 49.11 -3.64 5.03
N ARG A 175 49.64 -2.45 5.34
CA ARG A 175 49.79 -2.01 6.74
C ARG A 175 48.43 -1.66 7.33
N ALA A 176 48.29 -1.79 8.65
CA ALA A 176 47.06 -1.40 9.35
C ALA A 176 46.64 0.05 9.02
N GLU A 177 47.62 0.94 8.83
CA GLU A 177 47.41 2.35 8.45
C GLU A 177 46.65 2.52 7.13
N TYR A 178 46.81 1.60 6.17
CA TYR A 178 46.08 1.61 4.90
C TYR A 178 44.58 1.31 5.12
N ILE A 179 44.30 0.27 5.90
CA ILE A 179 42.91 -0.10 6.23
C ILE A 179 42.22 1.02 6.99
N ASP A 180 42.90 1.65 7.97
CA ASP A 180 42.38 2.77 8.71
C ASP A 180 42.10 4.00 7.83
N THR A 181 43.00 4.23 6.83
CA THR A 181 42.82 5.33 5.88
C THR A 181 41.66 5.05 4.94
N ALA A 182 41.57 3.81 4.39
CA ALA A 182 40.43 3.40 3.56
C ALA A 182 39.09 3.55 4.32
N THR A 183 39.04 3.09 5.57
CA THR A 183 37.86 3.23 6.44
C THR A 183 37.44 4.71 6.57
N LYS A 184 38.39 5.61 6.82
CA LYS A 184 38.09 7.07 6.93
C LYS A 184 37.57 7.65 5.62
N VAL A 185 38.17 7.28 4.49
CA VAL A 185 37.74 7.74 3.17
C VAL A 185 36.33 7.23 2.86
N LEU A 186 36.05 5.94 3.10
CA LEU A 186 34.71 5.37 2.92
C LEU A 186 33.65 6.10 3.77
N ASN A 187 33.95 6.34 5.05
CA ASN A 187 33.00 7.08 5.90
C ASN A 187 32.78 8.52 5.44
N LYS A 188 33.82 9.20 4.96
CA LYS A 188 33.67 10.53 4.36
C LYS A 188 32.73 10.53 3.16
N VAL A 189 32.76 9.43 2.38
CA VAL A 189 31.90 9.25 1.18
C VAL A 189 30.48 8.91 1.57
N PHE A 190 30.29 7.95 2.46
CA PHE A 190 29.01 7.26 2.66
C PHE A 190 28.26 7.63 3.93
N GLN A 191 28.94 8.04 5.00
CA GLN A 191 28.32 8.34 6.28
C GLN A 191 27.27 9.46 6.17
N GLY A 192 26.10 9.23 6.73
CA GLY A 192 24.96 10.14 6.70
C GLY A 192 24.21 10.15 5.38
N ARG A 193 24.59 9.29 4.42
CA ARG A 193 23.92 9.19 3.12
C ARG A 193 22.95 8.02 3.06
N ASN A 194 21.88 8.22 2.29
CA ASN A 194 20.89 7.18 2.07
C ASN A 194 21.39 6.18 1.03
N ILE A 195 21.20 4.89 1.28
CA ILE A 195 21.67 3.81 0.38
C ILE A 195 21.04 3.93 -1.01
N LYS A 196 19.78 4.38 -1.14
CA LYS A 196 19.09 4.52 -2.44
C LYS A 196 19.71 5.56 -3.37
N ASP A 197 20.44 6.52 -2.83
CA ASP A 197 21.04 7.59 -3.63
C ASP A 197 22.44 7.26 -4.15
N MET A 198 22.92 6.04 -3.92
CA MET A 198 24.29 5.65 -4.24
C MET A 198 24.68 5.76 -5.72
N ASP A 199 23.74 5.47 -6.63
CA ASP A 199 23.99 5.63 -8.07
C ASP A 199 24.05 7.08 -8.54
N LYS A 200 23.64 8.02 -7.65
CA LYS A 200 23.69 9.47 -7.92
C LYS A 200 24.94 10.14 -7.36
N PHE A 201 25.84 9.41 -6.70
CA PHE A 201 27.03 10.00 -6.13
C PHE A 201 28.00 10.42 -7.23
N ASP A 202 28.27 11.70 -7.29
CA ASP A 202 29.35 12.23 -8.08
C ASP A 202 30.67 11.95 -7.35
N LEU A 203 31.33 10.85 -7.75
CA LEU A 203 32.61 10.44 -7.19
C LEU A 203 33.77 11.32 -7.68
N SER A 204 33.54 12.20 -8.66
CA SER A 204 34.57 13.06 -9.25
C SER A 204 35.10 14.11 -8.26
N GLU A 205 34.30 14.52 -7.28
CA GLU A 205 34.76 15.44 -6.21
C GLU A 205 35.71 14.77 -5.20
N ILE A 206 35.77 13.43 -5.18
CA ILE A 206 36.47 12.61 -4.18
C ILE A 206 37.63 11.84 -4.83
N ASP A 207 37.80 11.95 -6.14
CA ASP A 207 38.76 11.21 -6.96
C ASP A 207 40.20 11.28 -6.44
N VAL A 208 40.58 12.41 -5.86
CA VAL A 208 41.96 12.60 -5.33
C VAL A 208 42.16 11.84 -4.01
N GLU A 209 41.14 11.67 -3.19
CA GLU A 209 41.20 11.01 -1.88
C GLU A 209 41.03 9.49 -2.03
N LEU A 210 40.30 9.05 -3.08
CA LEU A 210 40.04 7.65 -3.40
C LEU A 210 41.24 6.96 -4.12
N LYS A 211 42.23 7.75 -4.54
CA LYS A 211 43.36 7.24 -5.29
C LYS A 211 44.12 6.17 -4.51
N GLY A 212 44.07 4.94 -5.03
CA GLY A 212 44.64 3.75 -4.40
C GLY A 212 43.71 2.95 -3.52
N PHE A 213 42.41 3.30 -3.48
CA PHE A 213 41.33 2.57 -2.77
C PHE A 213 40.17 2.19 -3.70
N GLU A 214 40.35 2.32 -5.02
CA GLU A 214 39.33 2.12 -6.05
C GLU A 214 38.73 0.71 -5.95
N ASP A 215 39.54 -0.33 -5.78
CA ASP A 215 39.08 -1.72 -5.66
C ASP A 215 38.17 -1.92 -4.40
N ILE A 216 38.57 -1.31 -3.28
CA ILE A 216 37.78 -1.38 -2.03
C ILE A 216 36.47 -0.65 -2.18
N LEU A 217 36.48 0.50 -2.86
CA LEU A 217 35.26 1.26 -3.14
C LEU A 217 34.29 0.47 -4.01
N ASP A 218 34.79 -0.15 -5.07
CA ASP A 218 34.00 -0.97 -5.99
C ASP A 218 33.39 -2.17 -5.26
N ASP A 219 34.12 -2.82 -4.36
CA ASP A 219 33.64 -3.89 -3.52
C ASP A 219 32.52 -3.41 -2.58
N VAL A 220 32.69 -2.26 -1.92
CA VAL A 220 31.67 -1.67 -1.04
C VAL A 220 30.43 -1.29 -1.83
N LEU A 221 30.56 -0.65 -2.98
CA LEU A 221 29.46 -0.33 -3.89
C LEU A 221 28.74 -1.60 -4.35
N GLY A 222 29.51 -2.65 -4.69
CA GLY A 222 28.95 -3.95 -5.06
C GLY A 222 28.12 -4.58 -3.94
N ILE A 223 28.61 -4.53 -2.69
CA ILE A 223 27.89 -5.03 -1.51
C ILE A 223 26.58 -4.26 -1.34
N LEU A 224 26.62 -2.93 -1.43
CA LEU A 224 25.46 -2.08 -1.26
C LEU A 224 24.44 -2.25 -2.39
N ARG A 225 24.89 -2.44 -3.65
CA ARG A 225 24.00 -2.76 -4.79
C ARG A 225 23.32 -4.11 -4.63
N ILE A 226 24.04 -5.14 -4.18
CA ILE A 226 23.46 -6.46 -3.87
C ILE A 226 22.42 -6.31 -2.77
N TYR A 227 22.74 -5.60 -1.69
CA TYR A 227 21.80 -5.34 -0.63
C TYR A 227 20.54 -4.61 -1.13
N LEU A 228 20.71 -3.56 -1.95
CA LEU A 228 19.57 -2.86 -2.57
C LEU A 228 18.77 -3.80 -3.47
N SER A 229 19.41 -4.64 -4.29
CA SER A 229 18.68 -5.55 -5.17
C SER A 229 17.92 -6.63 -4.41
N GLU A 230 18.48 -7.16 -3.32
CA GLU A 230 17.84 -8.15 -2.47
C GLU A 230 16.70 -7.55 -1.61
N HIS A 231 16.77 -6.24 -1.31
CA HIS A 231 15.82 -5.52 -0.47
C HIS A 231 15.06 -4.43 -1.25
N SER A 232 15.29 -4.27 -2.55
CA SER A 232 14.55 -3.34 -3.42
C SER A 232 13.15 -3.87 -3.75
N ASP A 233 12.95 -5.18 -3.65
CA ASP A 233 11.63 -5.74 -3.74
C ASP A 233 10.84 -5.28 -2.51
N ARG A 234 9.90 -4.37 -2.74
CA ARG A 234 8.88 -4.07 -1.74
C ARG A 234 8.32 -5.39 -1.29
N ASN A 235 8.44 -5.70 0.01
CA ASN A 235 7.80 -6.89 0.54
C ASN A 235 6.30 -6.73 0.37
N VAL A 236 5.77 -7.33 -0.69
CA VAL A 236 4.35 -7.32 -1.00
C VAL A 236 3.77 -8.66 -0.59
N PHE A 237 2.89 -8.63 0.37
CA PHE A 237 2.12 -9.77 0.84
C PHE A 237 0.70 -9.66 0.28
N VAL A 238 0.26 -10.67 -0.46
CA VAL A 238 -1.07 -10.71 -1.08
C VAL A 238 -1.82 -11.91 -0.56
N GLU A 239 -3.04 -11.68 -0.08
CA GLU A 239 -3.91 -12.73 0.42
C GLU A 239 -5.31 -12.65 -0.20
N GLY A 240 -5.97 -13.81 -0.32
CA GLY A 240 -7.35 -13.91 -0.81
C GLY A 240 -7.53 -13.65 -2.31
N ALA A 241 -6.50 -13.83 -3.12
CA ALA A 241 -6.55 -13.65 -4.57
C ALA A 241 -7.72 -14.38 -5.25
N LEU A 242 -8.00 -15.60 -4.82
CA LEU A 242 -9.08 -16.43 -5.39
C LEU A 242 -10.48 -15.94 -5.01
N LYS A 243 -10.65 -15.13 -3.96
CA LYS A 243 -11.96 -14.60 -3.55
C LYS A 243 -12.60 -13.71 -4.62
N MET A 244 -11.78 -13.10 -5.47
CA MET A 244 -12.30 -12.31 -6.60
C MET A 244 -13.07 -13.15 -7.61
N LEU A 245 -12.75 -14.42 -7.74
CA LEU A 245 -13.43 -15.34 -8.67
C LEU A 245 -14.87 -15.66 -8.25
N ASP A 246 -15.25 -15.38 -7.01
CA ASP A 246 -16.63 -15.53 -6.52
C ASP A 246 -17.56 -14.39 -7.01
N TYR A 247 -16.99 -13.36 -7.61
CA TYR A 247 -17.76 -12.22 -8.09
C TYR A 247 -18.10 -12.36 -9.59
N PRO A 248 -19.35 -12.04 -10.00
CA PRO A 248 -19.82 -12.18 -11.38
C PRO A 248 -18.95 -11.47 -12.42
N GLU A 249 -18.28 -10.39 -12.04
CA GLU A 249 -17.37 -9.60 -12.89
C GLU A 249 -16.18 -10.42 -13.40
N TYR A 250 -15.83 -11.52 -12.70
CA TYR A 250 -14.69 -12.40 -12.99
C TYR A 250 -15.11 -13.81 -13.42
N ASN A 251 -16.38 -14.01 -13.79
CA ASN A 251 -16.88 -15.33 -14.22
C ASN A 251 -16.32 -15.79 -15.58
N ASN A 252 -15.71 -14.92 -16.36
CA ASN A 252 -15.03 -15.35 -17.58
C ASN A 252 -13.53 -15.59 -17.33
N VAL A 253 -12.97 -16.53 -18.07
CA VAL A 253 -11.59 -17.00 -17.91
C VAL A 253 -10.58 -15.91 -18.25
N GLU A 254 -10.90 -15.00 -19.15
CA GLU A 254 -10.00 -13.94 -19.59
C GLU A 254 -9.85 -12.87 -18.52
N ASP A 255 -10.94 -12.35 -17.95
CA ASP A 255 -10.93 -11.39 -16.86
C ASP A 255 -10.24 -11.98 -15.61
N ALA A 256 -10.54 -13.25 -15.29
CA ALA A 256 -9.91 -13.97 -14.18
C ALA A 256 -8.38 -14.10 -14.37
N LYS A 257 -7.92 -14.47 -15.56
CA LYS A 257 -6.49 -14.58 -15.87
C LYS A 257 -5.79 -13.22 -15.81
N ASN A 258 -6.41 -12.18 -16.36
CA ASN A 258 -5.85 -10.83 -16.35
C ASN A 258 -5.68 -10.34 -14.92
N PHE A 259 -6.70 -10.50 -14.08
CA PHE A 259 -6.62 -10.17 -12.66
C PHE A 259 -5.51 -10.93 -11.93
N LEU A 260 -5.48 -12.26 -12.06
CA LEU A 260 -4.48 -13.10 -11.39
C LEU A 260 -3.05 -12.80 -11.89
N SER A 261 -2.88 -12.47 -13.16
CA SER A 261 -1.58 -12.04 -13.71
C SER A 261 -1.07 -10.76 -13.04
N VAL A 262 -1.95 -9.77 -12.86
CA VAL A 262 -1.59 -8.50 -12.22
C VAL A 262 -1.19 -8.69 -10.77
N ILE A 263 -1.97 -9.46 -10.01
CA ILE A 263 -1.70 -9.65 -8.56
C ILE A 263 -0.57 -10.65 -8.27
N SER A 264 -0.15 -11.44 -9.26
CA SER A 264 1.02 -12.33 -9.14
C SER A 264 2.34 -11.59 -9.36
N ASP A 265 2.30 -10.43 -9.97
CA ASP A 265 3.46 -9.60 -10.22
C ASP A 265 3.61 -8.56 -9.10
N LYS A 266 4.55 -8.82 -8.19
CA LYS A 266 4.80 -7.99 -7.00
C LYS A 266 5.27 -6.58 -7.35
N GLU A 267 6.05 -6.41 -8.43
CA GLU A 267 6.50 -5.10 -8.89
C GLU A 267 5.32 -4.27 -9.39
N ASN A 268 4.46 -4.85 -10.22
CA ASN A 268 3.25 -4.21 -10.69
C ASN A 268 2.31 -3.80 -9.55
N ILE A 269 2.14 -4.66 -8.53
CA ILE A 269 1.37 -4.30 -7.33
C ILE A 269 2.02 -3.12 -6.63
N GLY A 270 3.32 -3.16 -6.39
CA GLY A 270 4.06 -2.08 -5.75
C GLY A 270 3.86 -0.72 -6.44
N GLU A 271 3.87 -0.69 -7.78
CA GLU A 271 3.62 0.53 -8.57
C GLU A 271 2.13 0.94 -8.58
N LEU A 272 1.20 -0.04 -8.66
CA LEU A 272 -0.24 0.23 -8.59
C LEU A 272 -0.65 0.85 -7.25
N LEU A 273 0.10 0.57 -6.18
CA LEU A 273 -0.25 0.93 -4.81
C LEU A 273 0.50 2.16 -4.30
N SER A 274 1.61 2.55 -4.94
CA SER A 274 2.32 3.77 -4.55
C SER A 274 1.41 4.99 -4.74
N SER A 275 1.01 5.59 -3.63
CA SER A 275 0.44 6.94 -3.65
C SER A 275 1.55 7.92 -3.99
N GLU A 276 1.35 8.76 -5.01
CA GLU A 276 2.29 9.83 -5.39
C GLU A 276 2.48 10.86 -4.26
N ASP A 277 1.62 10.82 -3.24
CA ASP A 277 1.60 11.78 -2.14
C ASP A 277 1.50 11.00 -0.81
N GLY A 278 2.64 10.80 -0.16
CA GLY A 278 2.78 10.06 1.11
C GLY A 278 2.03 10.66 2.31
N SER A 279 1.23 11.70 2.09
CA SER A 279 0.43 12.40 3.11
C SER A 279 -1.03 11.96 3.18
N ILE A 280 -1.52 11.17 2.22
CA ILE A 280 -2.94 10.81 2.14
C ILE A 280 -3.23 9.61 3.05
N GLU A 281 -4.14 9.79 4.00
CA GLU A 281 -4.54 8.78 4.96
C GLU A 281 -5.23 7.57 4.31
N PHE A 282 -6.05 7.82 3.27
CA PHE A 282 -6.69 6.78 2.44
C PHE A 282 -6.66 7.21 0.97
N SER A 283 -6.26 6.30 0.09
CA SER A 283 -6.37 6.49 -1.36
C SER A 283 -7.38 5.51 -1.95
N VAL A 284 -8.25 5.99 -2.83
CA VAL A 284 -9.25 5.16 -3.51
C VAL A 284 -9.12 5.35 -5.01
N ARG A 285 -8.90 4.27 -5.72
CA ARG A 285 -8.80 4.23 -7.19
C ARG A 285 -9.86 3.31 -7.73
N ILE A 286 -10.63 3.77 -8.71
CA ILE A 286 -11.73 3.02 -9.31
C ILE A 286 -11.49 2.96 -10.82
N GLY A 287 -11.45 1.74 -11.36
CA GLY A 287 -11.39 1.45 -12.80
C GLY A 287 -10.28 2.26 -13.52
N LYS A 288 -9.03 1.84 -13.48
CA LYS A 288 -8.00 2.35 -14.40
C LYS A 288 -7.91 1.43 -15.60
N GLU A 289 -7.95 1.99 -16.82
CA GLU A 289 -7.79 1.26 -18.08
C GLU A 289 -6.38 0.65 -18.26
N GLU A 290 -5.53 0.77 -17.25
CA GLU A 290 -4.16 0.29 -17.28
C GLU A 290 -4.02 -1.03 -16.53
N ARG A 291 -3.37 -2.01 -17.15
CA ARG A 291 -2.82 -3.23 -16.54
C ARG A 291 -3.83 -4.28 -16.02
N GLY A 292 -5.02 -4.42 -16.61
CA GLY A 292 -5.93 -5.54 -16.28
C GLY A 292 -6.70 -5.40 -14.95
N VAL A 293 -6.77 -4.18 -14.39
CA VAL A 293 -7.56 -3.84 -13.18
C VAL A 293 -8.70 -2.87 -13.46
N ASP A 294 -9.15 -2.81 -14.71
CA ASP A 294 -10.16 -1.88 -15.21
C ASP A 294 -11.54 -2.06 -14.58
N LYS A 295 -11.84 -3.28 -14.09
CA LYS A 295 -13.09 -3.62 -13.37
C LYS A 295 -12.94 -3.63 -11.85
N CYS A 296 -11.79 -3.17 -11.34
CA CYS A 296 -11.48 -3.18 -9.91
C CYS A 296 -11.55 -1.79 -9.29
N ALA A 297 -11.85 -1.77 -8.01
CA ALA A 297 -11.51 -0.66 -7.15
C ALA A 297 -10.40 -1.08 -6.18
N ILE A 298 -9.49 -0.16 -5.90
CA ILE A 298 -8.36 -0.35 -4.98
C ILE A 298 -8.48 0.70 -3.89
N ILE A 299 -8.42 0.25 -2.64
CA ILE A 299 -8.38 1.13 -1.47
C ILE A 299 -7.07 0.86 -0.73
N THR A 300 -6.29 1.89 -0.49
CA THR A 300 -5.04 1.82 0.28
C THR A 300 -5.10 2.72 1.50
N ALA A 301 -4.41 2.31 2.55
CA ALA A 301 -4.22 3.09 3.77
C ALA A 301 -2.75 2.95 4.20
N SER A 302 -2.10 4.08 4.46
CA SER A 302 -0.76 4.10 5.05
C SER A 302 -0.85 3.84 6.55
N TYR A 303 0.03 3.02 7.09
CA TYR A 303 0.13 2.80 8.54
C TYR A 303 1.48 3.27 9.07
N LYS A 304 1.46 3.80 10.30
CA LYS A 304 2.61 4.45 10.93
C LYS A 304 3.00 3.75 12.23
N VAL A 305 4.29 3.79 12.51
CA VAL A 305 4.86 3.45 13.81
C VAL A 305 5.53 4.71 14.36
N GLY A 306 4.93 5.32 15.38
CA GLY A 306 5.28 6.67 15.79
C GLY A 306 4.88 7.68 14.72
N ASP A 307 5.83 8.49 14.26
CA ASP A 307 5.64 9.48 13.19
C ASP A 307 6.04 8.95 11.80
N GLU A 308 6.62 7.77 11.73
CA GLU A 308 7.14 7.19 10.49
C GLU A 308 6.13 6.29 9.79
N VAL A 309 5.95 6.47 8.47
CA VAL A 309 5.16 5.57 7.63
C VAL A 309 5.98 4.31 7.35
N VAL A 310 5.54 3.18 7.89
CA VAL A 310 6.24 1.89 7.76
C VAL A 310 5.67 0.99 6.68
N GLY A 311 4.53 1.33 6.12
CA GLY A 311 3.95 0.56 5.03
C GLY A 311 2.57 1.04 4.60
N GLU A 312 2.03 0.32 3.63
CA GLU A 312 0.68 0.51 3.11
C GLU A 312 -0.08 -0.81 3.15
N ALA A 313 -1.32 -0.75 3.59
CA ALA A 313 -2.25 -1.86 3.53
C ALA A 313 -3.39 -1.52 2.58
N GLY A 314 -3.94 -2.51 1.91
CA GLY A 314 -5.06 -2.22 1.05
C GLY A 314 -5.85 -3.45 0.61
N VAL A 315 -6.88 -3.15 -0.16
CA VAL A 315 -7.85 -4.11 -0.67
C VAL A 315 -8.10 -3.83 -2.14
N ILE A 316 -8.12 -4.89 -2.94
CA ILE A 316 -8.56 -4.89 -4.33
C ILE A 316 -9.88 -5.67 -4.37
N GLY A 317 -10.92 -5.04 -4.89
CA GLY A 317 -12.24 -5.64 -5.03
C GLY A 317 -12.93 -5.17 -6.32
N PRO A 318 -14.13 -5.71 -6.65
CA PRO A 318 -14.93 -5.20 -7.76
C PRO A 318 -15.31 -3.73 -7.52
N GLU A 319 -15.60 -2.97 -8.59
CA GLU A 319 -16.00 -1.56 -8.45
C GLU A 319 -17.18 -1.35 -7.47
N ARG A 320 -18.07 -2.34 -7.34
CA ARG A 320 -19.18 -2.33 -6.37
C ARG A 320 -18.83 -2.91 -5.00
N MET A 321 -17.55 -2.86 -4.57
CA MET A 321 -17.18 -3.37 -3.25
C MET A 321 -17.86 -2.57 -2.12
N ASP A 322 -17.93 -3.17 -0.94
CA ASP A 322 -18.40 -2.50 0.28
C ASP A 322 -17.30 -1.55 0.81
N TYR A 323 -17.30 -0.33 0.28
CA TYR A 323 -16.33 0.71 0.62
C TYR A 323 -16.31 1.04 2.11
N LYS A 324 -17.50 1.13 2.77
CA LYS A 324 -17.61 1.42 4.21
C LYS A 324 -16.89 0.37 5.03
N LYS A 325 -17.17 -0.89 4.75
CA LYS A 325 -16.55 -2.02 5.45
C LYS A 325 -15.05 -2.04 5.24
N VAL A 326 -14.58 -1.88 4.00
CA VAL A 326 -13.15 -1.91 3.68
C VAL A 326 -12.40 -0.78 4.40
N ILE A 327 -12.87 0.46 4.30
CA ILE A 327 -12.24 1.61 4.98
C ILE A 327 -12.25 1.39 6.49
N GLY A 328 -13.36 0.91 7.07
CA GLY A 328 -13.45 0.62 8.49
C GLY A 328 -12.46 -0.46 8.96
N VAL A 329 -12.27 -1.52 8.16
CA VAL A 329 -11.29 -2.59 8.45
C VAL A 329 -9.86 -2.06 8.42
N LEU A 330 -9.51 -1.28 7.40
CA LEU A 330 -8.17 -0.68 7.26
C LEU A 330 -7.88 0.31 8.39
N ASP A 331 -8.86 1.13 8.79
CA ASP A 331 -8.73 2.05 9.93
C ASP A 331 -8.55 1.30 11.27
N CYS A 332 -9.34 0.24 11.49
CA CYS A 332 -9.20 -0.60 12.67
C CYS A 332 -7.82 -1.27 12.74
N MET A 333 -7.34 -1.81 11.63
CA MET A 333 -5.99 -2.39 11.52
C MET A 333 -4.92 -1.37 11.86
N LYS A 334 -4.95 -0.19 11.25
CA LYS A 334 -4.01 0.91 11.48
C LYS A 334 -3.92 1.25 12.97
N LYS A 335 -5.07 1.42 13.65
CA LYS A 335 -5.15 1.71 15.09
C LYS A 335 -4.58 0.57 15.94
N THR A 336 -4.82 -0.67 15.54
CA THR A 336 -4.35 -1.86 16.27
C THR A 336 -2.83 -2.02 16.17
N ILE A 337 -2.26 -1.90 14.97
CA ILE A 337 -0.80 -1.94 14.77
C ILE A 337 -0.11 -0.84 15.59
N ALA A 338 -0.62 0.39 15.54
CA ALA A 338 -0.08 1.50 16.32
C ALA A 338 -0.10 1.25 17.85
N SER A 339 -1.11 0.52 18.36
CA SER A 339 -1.19 0.17 19.79
C SER A 339 -0.17 -0.90 20.19
N VAL A 340 0.00 -1.93 19.35
CA VAL A 340 0.92 -3.06 19.63
C VAL A 340 2.36 -2.59 19.68
N VAL A 341 2.77 -1.76 18.73
CA VAL A 341 4.16 -1.24 18.69
C VAL A 341 4.46 -0.31 19.86
N LYS A 342 3.47 0.41 20.41
CA LYS A 342 3.66 1.19 21.64
C LYS A 342 3.89 0.31 22.86
N ASP A 343 3.17 -0.82 22.93
CA ASP A 343 3.29 -1.73 24.08
C ASP A 343 4.64 -2.46 24.07
N THR A 344 5.16 -2.86 22.89
CA THR A 344 6.49 -3.50 22.80
C THR A 344 7.65 -2.56 23.13
N LYS A 345 7.56 -1.26 22.88
CA LYS A 345 8.58 -0.29 23.27
C LYS A 345 8.59 0.03 24.78
N ASN A 346 7.46 -0.15 25.46
CA ASN A 346 7.37 0.06 26.92
C ASN A 346 7.84 -1.16 27.75
N ASP A 347 7.98 -2.33 27.13
CA ASP A 347 8.48 -3.55 27.80
C ASP A 347 10.01 -3.72 27.69
N GLU A 348 10.69 -2.87 26.90
CA GLU A 348 12.16 -2.86 26.76
C GLU A 348 12.86 -1.74 27.59
N ASP A 349 12.11 -0.83 28.23
CA ASP A 349 12.60 0.17 29.19
C ASP A 349 12.35 -0.30 30.64
#